data_0452a4704e4ee13baa27b3e4c00309c6
#
_entry.id   0452a4704e4ee13baa27b3e4c00309c6
#
_cell.length_a   1.000
_cell.length_b   1.000
_cell.length_c   1.000
_cell.angle_alpha   90.00
_cell.angle_beta   90.00
_cell.angle_gamma   90.00
#
_symmetry.space_group_name_H-M   'P 1'
#
loop_
_entity.id
_entity.type
_entity.pdbx_description
1 polymer ?
#
loop_
_entity_poly.entity_id
_entity_poly.type
_entity_poly.pdbx_seq_one_letter_code
_entity_poly.pdbx_strand_id
1 'polypeptide(L)'
;MKIIIRTFFKTLRIVLGPVMLLKEKLTQPKGIVRPQAAQQSADLQCQSLALYQYKTCPFCMKVRQEIGRLSLNIKRVDAQPPGADRDALTREGGQTKVPCLKITDAEGKSQWLYDSEKIVGYLRGRFAGS
;
A
#
# COMPACT_ATOMS: atom_id res chain seq x y z
N MET A 1 13.17 0.32 -36.50
CA MET A 1 11.81 0.28 -35.96
C MET A 1 11.75 -0.23 -34.51
N LYS A 2 12.37 -1.38 -34.20
CA LYS A 2 12.37 -1.92 -32.83
C LYS A 2 13.01 -0.99 -31.81
N ILE A 3 14.07 -0.25 -32.15
CA ILE A 3 14.76 0.70 -31.29
C ILE A 3 13.88 1.90 -30.97
N ILE A 4 13.14 2.40 -31.95
CA ILE A 4 12.21 3.54 -31.79
C ILE A 4 11.08 3.15 -30.83
N ILE A 5 10.52 1.95 -30.97
CA ILE A 5 9.45 1.45 -30.11
C ILE A 5 9.97 1.25 -28.68
N ARG A 6 11.14 0.68 -28.49
CA ARG A 6 11.76 0.54 -27.16
C ARG A 6 12.02 1.88 -26.50
N THR A 7 12.55 2.83 -27.23
CA THR A 7 12.82 4.19 -26.74
C THR A 7 11.51 4.89 -26.38
N PHE A 8 10.48 4.73 -27.20
CA PHE A 8 9.16 5.29 -26.95
C PHE A 8 8.58 4.74 -25.63
N PHE A 9 8.57 3.42 -25.45
CA PHE A 9 8.04 2.81 -24.22
C PHE A 9 8.87 3.16 -22.99
N LYS A 10 10.18 3.24 -23.12
CA LYS A 10 11.08 3.65 -22.05
C LYS A 10 10.81 5.10 -21.62
N THR A 11 10.68 6.00 -22.59
CA THR A 11 10.33 7.40 -22.34
C THR A 11 8.94 7.52 -21.70
N LEU A 12 7.99 6.74 -22.19
CA LEU A 12 6.64 6.70 -21.65
C LEU A 12 6.64 6.28 -20.18
N ARG A 13 7.41 5.27 -19.80
CA ARG A 13 7.56 4.85 -18.40
C ARG A 13 8.15 5.95 -17.52
N ILE A 14 9.17 6.63 -18.02
CA ILE A 14 9.85 7.71 -17.28
C ILE A 14 8.91 8.88 -17.05
N VAL A 15 8.05 9.18 -18.02
CA VAL A 15 7.08 10.28 -17.92
C VAL A 15 5.87 9.88 -17.08
N LEU A 16 5.33 8.68 -17.30
CA LEU A 16 4.11 8.21 -16.62
C LEU A 16 4.31 7.94 -15.13
N GLY A 17 5.49 7.49 -14.70
CA GLY A 17 5.77 7.25 -13.29
C GLY A 17 5.57 8.49 -12.42
N PRO A 18 6.28 9.60 -12.70
CA PRO A 18 6.09 10.84 -11.96
C PRO A 18 4.69 11.43 -12.08
N VAL A 19 4.08 11.35 -13.27
CA VAL A 19 2.71 11.84 -13.52
C VAL A 19 1.71 11.08 -12.66
N MET A 20 1.87 9.76 -12.56
CA MET A 20 1.01 8.89 -11.77
C MET A 20 1.11 9.21 -10.28
N LEU A 21 2.33 9.44 -9.76
CA LEU A 21 2.55 9.84 -8.38
C LEU A 21 1.97 11.23 -8.08
N LEU A 22 2.10 12.15 -9.02
CA LEU A 22 1.51 13.49 -8.90
C LEU A 22 -0.02 13.41 -8.89
N LYS A 23 -0.60 12.62 -9.77
CA LYS A 23 -2.04 12.38 -9.83
C LYS A 23 -2.55 11.77 -8.51
N GLU A 24 -1.84 10.82 -7.95
CA GLU A 24 -2.17 10.24 -6.65
C GLU A 24 -2.21 11.32 -5.57
N LYS A 25 -1.19 12.19 -5.51
CA LYS A 25 -1.10 13.25 -4.52
C LYS A 25 -2.22 14.28 -4.69
N LEU A 26 -2.56 14.64 -5.92
CA LEU A 26 -3.60 15.63 -6.23
C LEU A 26 -5.02 15.08 -6.04
N THR A 27 -5.21 13.77 -6.26
CA THR A 27 -6.53 13.13 -6.15
C THR A 27 -6.72 12.42 -4.80
N GLN A 28 -5.75 12.51 -3.90
CA GLN A 28 -5.85 11.88 -2.59
C GLN A 28 -7.05 12.44 -1.82
N PRO A 29 -7.98 11.58 -1.35
CA PRO A 29 -9.14 12.05 -0.63
C PRO A 29 -8.73 12.68 0.70
N LYS A 30 -9.53 13.66 1.14
CA LYS A 30 -9.34 14.26 2.45
C LYS A 30 -9.57 13.20 3.52
N GLY A 31 -8.61 13.05 4.45
CA GLY A 31 -8.72 12.09 5.53
C GLY A 31 -9.86 12.40 6.49
N ILE A 32 -10.48 11.35 7.02
CA ILE A 32 -11.50 11.52 8.07
C ILE A 32 -10.84 12.06 9.33
N VAL A 33 -11.60 12.86 10.09
CA VAL A 33 -11.15 13.42 11.38
C VAL A 33 -11.78 12.63 12.49
N ARG A 34 -10.95 12.09 13.39
CA ARG A 34 -11.40 11.36 14.58
C ARG A 34 -11.11 12.19 15.83
N PRO A 35 -11.87 11.98 16.92
CA PRO A 35 -11.44 12.47 18.23
C PRO A 35 -10.04 11.96 18.57
N GLN A 36 -9.27 12.72 19.33
CA GLN A 36 -7.87 12.41 19.62
C GLN A 36 -7.69 11.01 20.20
N ALA A 37 -8.53 10.59 21.13
CA ALA A 37 -8.46 9.26 21.73
C ALA A 37 -8.71 8.15 20.71
N ALA A 38 -9.66 8.32 19.79
CA ALA A 38 -9.95 7.36 18.73
C ALA A 38 -8.83 7.30 17.73
N GLN A 39 -8.20 8.42 17.38
CA GLN A 39 -7.05 8.45 16.47
C GLN A 39 -5.84 7.76 17.10
N GLN A 40 -5.57 7.94 18.38
CA GLN A 40 -4.51 7.24 19.10
C GLN A 40 -4.73 5.74 19.09
N SER A 41 -5.97 5.29 19.30
CA SER A 41 -6.32 3.86 19.23
C SER A 41 -6.08 3.29 17.82
N ALA A 42 -6.49 4.03 16.78
CA ALA A 42 -6.24 3.63 15.40
C ALA A 42 -4.75 3.56 15.09
N ASP A 43 -3.96 4.53 15.55
CA ASP A 43 -2.51 4.55 15.34
C ASP A 43 -1.83 3.35 16.03
N LEU A 44 -2.25 3.00 17.23
CA LEU A 44 -1.74 1.82 17.94
C LEU A 44 -2.05 0.53 17.17
N GLN A 45 -3.27 0.41 16.66
CA GLN A 45 -3.64 -0.76 15.84
C GLN A 45 -2.83 -0.83 14.56
N CYS A 46 -2.53 0.31 13.94
CA CYS A 46 -1.73 0.37 12.71
C CYS A 46 -0.28 -0.08 12.91
N GLN A 47 0.25 -0.05 14.14
CA GLN A 47 1.59 -0.55 14.42
C GLN A 47 1.76 -2.05 14.12
N SER A 48 0.66 -2.81 14.15
CA SER A 48 0.66 -4.22 13.79
C SER A 48 0.41 -4.47 12.30
N LEU A 49 0.33 -3.42 11.49
CA LEU A 49 0.05 -3.50 10.06
C LEU A 49 1.24 -2.97 9.26
N ALA A 50 1.52 -3.62 8.13
CA ALA A 50 2.52 -3.14 7.17
C ALA A 50 2.03 -3.40 5.75
N LEU A 51 2.09 -2.38 4.90
CA LEU A 51 1.72 -2.50 3.50
C LEU A 51 2.96 -2.73 2.65
N TYR A 52 3.07 -3.91 2.06
CA TYR A 52 4.10 -4.24 1.09
C TYR A 52 3.61 -3.79 -0.29
N GLN A 53 4.35 -2.91 -0.94
CA GLN A 53 3.90 -2.22 -2.15
C GLN A 53 5.04 -1.94 -3.12
N TYR A 54 4.65 -1.57 -4.34
CA TYR A 54 5.51 -0.90 -5.31
C TYR A 54 5.02 0.54 -5.47
N LYS A 55 5.93 1.50 -5.55
CA LYS A 55 5.56 2.93 -5.59
C LYS A 55 4.64 3.30 -6.76
N THR A 56 4.87 2.69 -7.92
CA THR A 56 4.17 3.03 -9.16
C THR A 56 3.08 2.03 -9.55
N CYS A 57 2.70 1.12 -8.67
CA CYS A 57 1.64 0.15 -8.94
C CYS A 57 0.27 0.79 -8.76
N PRO A 58 -0.64 0.73 -9.78
CA PRO A 58 -1.99 1.32 -9.67
C PRO A 58 -2.82 0.70 -8.55
N PHE A 59 -2.71 -0.58 -8.34
CA PHE A 59 -3.44 -1.28 -7.27
C PHE A 59 -2.92 -0.89 -5.89
N CYS A 60 -1.61 -0.68 -5.76
CA CYS A 60 -1.01 -0.14 -4.53
C CYS A 60 -1.47 1.29 -4.26
N MET A 61 -1.57 2.11 -5.30
CA MET A 61 -2.09 3.48 -5.21
C MET A 61 -3.51 3.50 -4.65
N LYS A 62 -4.37 2.60 -5.11
CA LYS A 62 -5.75 2.46 -4.62
C LYS A 62 -5.78 2.19 -3.11
N VAL A 63 -4.93 1.29 -2.63
CA VAL A 63 -4.81 0.98 -1.20
C VAL A 63 -4.27 2.18 -0.43
N ARG A 64 -3.24 2.87 -0.94
CA ARG A 64 -2.70 4.07 -0.29
C ARG A 64 -3.72 5.18 -0.18
N GLN A 65 -4.57 5.37 -1.18
CA GLN A 65 -5.66 6.35 -1.13
C GLN A 65 -6.67 6.01 -0.03
N GLU A 66 -7.01 4.74 0.12
CA GLU A 66 -7.90 4.32 1.20
C GLU A 66 -7.27 4.51 2.58
N ILE A 67 -5.98 4.20 2.73
CA ILE A 67 -5.21 4.48 3.95
C ILE A 67 -5.27 5.96 4.30
N GLY A 68 -5.09 6.85 3.33
CA GLY A 68 -5.19 8.29 3.51
C GLY A 68 -6.60 8.74 3.85
N ARG A 69 -7.62 8.18 3.19
CA ARG A 69 -9.02 8.49 3.45
C ARG A 69 -9.44 8.12 4.88
N LEU A 70 -8.93 7.01 5.39
CA LEU A 70 -9.22 6.55 6.75
C LEU A 70 -8.26 7.14 7.79
N SER A 71 -7.35 8.02 7.40
CA SER A 71 -6.35 8.66 8.28
C SER A 71 -5.55 7.64 9.10
N LEU A 72 -5.02 6.62 8.43
CA LEU A 72 -4.28 5.53 9.07
C LEU A 72 -2.77 5.72 8.91
N ASN A 73 -2.02 5.44 9.97
CA ASN A 73 -0.56 5.49 9.99
C ASN A 73 0.02 4.08 9.83
N ILE A 74 -0.17 3.50 8.65
CA ILE A 74 0.33 2.16 8.32
C ILE A 74 1.73 2.28 7.69
N LYS A 75 2.68 1.48 8.18
CA LYS A 75 4.02 1.42 7.63
C LYS A 75 3.96 0.94 6.18
N ARG A 76 4.63 1.65 5.29
CA ARG A 76 4.76 1.29 3.88
C ARG A 76 6.13 0.67 3.66
N VAL A 77 6.15 -0.53 3.07
CA VAL A 77 7.38 -1.28 2.78
C VAL A 77 7.52 -1.39 1.27
N ASP A 78 8.59 -0.84 0.72
CA ASP A 78 8.88 -0.94 -0.71
C ASP A 78 9.49 -2.32 -1.00
N ALA A 79 8.70 -3.20 -1.60
CA ALA A 79 9.11 -4.56 -1.94
C ALA A 79 9.63 -4.69 -3.37
N GLN A 80 9.75 -3.58 -4.11
CA GLN A 80 10.20 -3.60 -5.50
C GLN A 80 11.69 -3.95 -5.64
N PRO A 81 12.62 -3.33 -4.87
CA PRO A 81 14.02 -3.72 -4.97
C PRO A 81 14.27 -5.11 -4.40
N PRO A 82 15.21 -5.88 -4.98
CA PRO A 82 15.63 -7.14 -4.36
C PRO A 82 16.19 -6.87 -2.96
N GLY A 83 15.89 -7.73 -2.01
CA GLY A 83 16.37 -7.59 -0.64
C GLY A 83 15.47 -8.27 0.37
N ALA A 84 15.70 -7.95 1.65
CA ALA A 84 15.02 -8.60 2.77
C ALA A 84 13.50 -8.45 2.73
N ASP A 85 12.99 -7.28 2.34
CA ASP A 85 11.55 -7.02 2.31
C ASP A 85 10.85 -7.84 1.23
N ARG A 86 11.44 -7.89 0.03
CA ARG A 86 10.90 -8.70 -1.07
C ARG A 86 10.98 -10.19 -0.73
N ASP A 87 12.09 -10.62 -0.12
CA ASP A 87 12.28 -12.01 0.31
C ASP A 87 11.27 -12.41 1.39
N ALA A 88 11.00 -11.53 2.34
CA ALA A 88 9.98 -11.76 3.37
C ALA A 88 8.60 -11.94 2.75
N LEU A 89 8.24 -11.07 1.80
CA LEU A 89 6.97 -11.18 1.07
C LEU A 89 6.83 -12.53 0.37
N THR A 90 7.89 -12.99 -0.28
CA THR A 90 7.89 -14.24 -1.03
C THR A 90 7.85 -15.46 -0.09
N ARG A 91 8.70 -15.46 0.94
CA ARG A 91 8.85 -16.62 1.85
C ARG A 91 7.71 -16.73 2.86
N GLU A 92 7.38 -15.64 3.52
CA GLU A 92 6.36 -15.63 4.56
C GLU A 92 4.95 -15.51 4.01
N GLY A 93 4.78 -14.67 2.98
CA GLY A 93 3.48 -14.49 2.33
C GLY A 93 3.15 -15.56 1.30
N GLY A 94 4.16 -16.21 0.75
CA GLY A 94 4.01 -17.26 -0.26
C GLY A 94 3.95 -16.78 -1.70
N GLN A 95 3.82 -15.48 -1.95
CA GLN A 95 3.76 -14.91 -3.29
C GLN A 95 4.49 -13.57 -3.35
N THR A 96 5.23 -13.35 -4.43
CA THR A 96 5.81 -12.03 -4.74
C THR A 96 4.77 -11.18 -5.48
N LYS A 97 3.76 -10.72 -4.75
CA LYS A 97 2.63 -10.00 -5.32
C LYS A 97 2.28 -8.80 -4.44
N VAL A 98 2.01 -7.67 -5.05
CA VAL A 98 1.63 -6.43 -4.37
C VAL A 98 0.30 -5.91 -4.95
N PRO A 99 -0.49 -5.16 -4.19
CA PRO A 99 -0.31 -4.84 -2.79
C PRO A 99 -0.52 -6.05 -1.87
N CYS A 100 0.19 -6.07 -0.74
CA CYS A 100 0.01 -7.09 0.29
C CYS A 100 0.01 -6.43 1.67
N LEU A 101 -1.01 -6.67 2.46
CA LEU A 101 -1.10 -6.16 3.83
C LEU A 101 -0.68 -7.27 4.79
N LYS A 102 0.41 -7.04 5.52
CA LYS A 102 0.85 -7.91 6.61
C LYS A 102 0.12 -7.50 7.88
N ILE A 103 -0.62 -8.42 8.45
CA ILE A 103 -1.39 -8.23 9.68
C ILE A 103 -0.77 -9.10 10.77
N THR A 104 -0.20 -8.50 11.79
CA THR A 104 0.39 -9.22 12.91
C THR A 104 -0.56 -9.18 14.09
N ASP A 105 -0.89 -10.35 14.66
CA ASP A 105 -1.77 -10.43 15.82
C ASP A 105 -0.99 -10.26 17.15
N ALA A 106 -1.72 -10.26 18.27
CA ALA A 106 -1.12 -10.09 19.60
C ALA A 106 -0.16 -11.23 19.98
N GLU A 107 -0.27 -12.38 19.34
CA GLU A 107 0.58 -13.53 19.56
C GLU A 107 1.83 -13.52 18.67
N GLY A 108 1.98 -12.51 17.81
CA GLY A 108 3.11 -12.40 16.90
C GLY A 108 2.95 -13.16 15.60
N LYS A 109 1.81 -13.78 15.37
CA LYS A 109 1.51 -14.47 14.10
C LYS A 109 1.10 -13.46 13.03
N SER A 110 1.60 -13.63 11.82
CA SER A 110 1.33 -12.74 10.71
C SER A 110 0.41 -13.40 9.69
N GLN A 111 -0.59 -12.64 9.24
CA GLN A 111 -1.43 -12.97 8.11
C GLN A 111 -1.06 -12.05 6.95
N TRP A 112 -0.98 -12.60 5.74
CA TRP A 112 -0.63 -11.86 4.54
C TRP A 112 -1.85 -11.78 3.62
N LEU A 113 -2.42 -10.60 3.51
CA LEU A 113 -3.63 -10.36 2.73
C LEU A 113 -3.26 -9.75 1.38
N TYR A 114 -3.49 -10.49 0.32
CA TYR A 114 -3.28 -10.06 -1.07
C TYR A 114 -4.56 -9.48 -1.64
N ASP A 115 -4.44 -8.80 -2.79
CA ASP A 115 -5.55 -8.17 -3.51
C ASP A 115 -5.99 -6.83 -2.90
N SER A 116 -5.95 -5.79 -3.75
CA SER A 116 -6.29 -4.43 -3.33
C SER A 116 -7.71 -4.31 -2.79
N GLU A 117 -8.67 -4.99 -3.39
CA GLU A 117 -10.08 -4.93 -2.94
C GLU A 117 -10.28 -5.58 -1.58
N LYS A 118 -9.61 -6.71 -1.33
CA LYS A 118 -9.66 -7.37 -0.02
C LYS A 118 -9.00 -6.53 1.06
N ILE A 119 -7.89 -5.88 0.75
CA ILE A 119 -7.18 -4.99 1.67
C ILE A 119 -8.06 -3.78 2.00
N VAL A 120 -8.64 -3.14 1.00
CA VAL A 120 -9.55 -2.00 1.18
C VAL A 120 -10.76 -2.41 2.02
N GLY A 121 -11.36 -3.56 1.74
CA GLY A 121 -12.48 -4.09 2.51
C GLY A 121 -12.12 -4.36 3.97
N TYR A 122 -10.95 -4.92 4.22
CA TYR A 122 -10.44 -5.15 5.58
C TYR A 122 -10.26 -3.83 6.35
N LEU A 123 -9.63 -2.84 5.73
CA LEU A 123 -9.37 -1.55 6.36
C LEU A 123 -10.67 -0.81 6.66
N ARG A 124 -11.63 -0.82 5.74
CA ARG A 124 -12.95 -0.22 5.97
C ARG A 124 -13.69 -0.90 7.11
N GLY A 125 -13.70 -2.21 7.13
CA GLY A 125 -14.37 -2.98 8.17
C GLY A 125 -13.78 -2.75 9.55
N ARG A 126 -12.47 -2.54 9.64
CA ARG A 126 -11.78 -2.36 10.91
C ARG A 126 -11.78 -0.90 11.42
N PHE A 127 -11.68 0.08 10.53
CA PHE A 127 -11.40 1.47 10.91
C PHE A 127 -12.49 2.47 10.55
N ALA A 128 -13.40 2.18 9.63
CA ALA A 128 -14.36 3.16 9.14
C ALA A 128 -15.38 3.59 10.20
N GLY A 129 -15.62 2.77 11.22
CA GLY A 129 -16.56 3.08 12.31
C GLY A 129 -15.90 3.58 13.58
N SER A 130 -14.58 3.80 13.57
CA SER A 130 -13.85 4.18 14.78
C SER A 130 -13.58 5.65 14.88
#